data_c5ad8696825fa6b3bcf6d074f17e2462
#
_entry.id   c5ad8696825fa6b3bcf6d074f17e2462
#
_cell.length_a   1.000
_cell.length_b   1.000
_cell.length_c   1.000
_cell.angle_alpha   90.00
_cell.angle_beta   90.00
_cell.angle_gamma   90.00
#
_symmetry.space_group_name_H-M   'P 1'
#
loop_
_entity.id
_entity.type
_entity.pdbx_description
1 polymer ?
#
loop_
_entity_poly.entity_id
_entity_poly.type
_entity_poly.pdbx_seq_one_letter_code
_entity_poly.pdbx_strand_id
1 'polypeptide(L)'
;MEDSRSQSEFNEEMSFERRSSQDFCTDGRFFSRQTFGKGAKAKDLQIPNSEATPLLIELNYLRNQSDIIRAKLEAKAALANKRSIHVQLQTEVMQKKTLSDLLQKRLETLLTEKRNIQFNKTSLENSCGRCPPEWLLLKSSCYYFSHHDFQSGKNWPDSRADCISQGGDLLVINDLVEQQLMMDIFPKRRISNMWWMNGLWIGLTDAVTEGTWVWINNVTEEQTTYWKDGQPVGNQSRNCGALYSSYNTLQMWYNRNCREDQMNSICETEPREARNLL
;
A
#
# COMPACT_ATOMS: atom_id res chain seq x y z
N MET A 1 14.15 9.38 -21.36
CA MET A 1 15.52 8.81 -21.53
C MET A 1 15.94 7.94 -20.32
N GLU A 2 15.07 7.76 -19.31
CA GLU A 2 15.35 6.90 -18.13
C GLU A 2 14.81 5.47 -18.24
N ASP A 3 13.94 5.20 -19.22
CA ASP A 3 13.30 3.87 -19.37
C ASP A 3 14.14 2.81 -20.09
N SER A 4 15.20 3.24 -20.78
CA SER A 4 16.08 2.31 -21.51
C SER A 4 17.22 1.74 -20.64
N ARG A 5 17.46 2.33 -19.46
CA ARG A 5 18.57 1.88 -18.59
C ARG A 5 18.15 0.76 -17.65
N SER A 6 16.89 0.73 -17.24
CA SER A 6 16.37 -0.33 -16.36
C SER A 6 16.15 -1.67 -17.06
N GLN A 7 15.90 -1.66 -18.38
CA GLN A 7 15.74 -2.89 -19.17
C GLN A 7 17.07 -3.56 -19.52
N SER A 8 18.17 -2.80 -19.59
CA SER A 8 19.49 -3.38 -19.84
C SER A 8 20.08 -4.07 -18.60
N GLU A 9 19.86 -3.52 -17.42
CA GLU A 9 20.31 -4.12 -16.16
C GLU A 9 19.54 -5.40 -15.83
N PHE A 10 18.24 -5.45 -16.14
CA PHE A 10 17.40 -6.64 -15.92
C PHE A 10 17.78 -7.81 -16.87
N ASN A 11 18.25 -7.50 -18.09
CA ASN A 11 18.66 -8.52 -19.04
C ASN A 11 20.08 -9.04 -18.78
N GLU A 12 20.96 -8.27 -18.16
CA GLU A 12 22.30 -8.76 -17.76
C GLU A 12 22.23 -9.70 -16.56
N GLU A 13 21.37 -9.45 -15.58
CA GLU A 13 21.17 -10.36 -14.43
C GLU A 13 20.58 -11.72 -14.85
N MET A 14 19.66 -11.74 -15.81
CA MET A 14 19.09 -12.98 -16.35
C MET A 14 20.07 -13.79 -17.21
N SER A 15 21.12 -13.17 -17.76
CA SER A 15 22.13 -13.87 -18.55
C SER A 15 23.19 -14.54 -17.67
N PHE A 16 23.40 -14.04 -16.45
CA PHE A 16 24.37 -14.60 -15.50
C PHE A 16 23.87 -15.90 -14.85
N GLU A 17 22.57 -15.99 -14.56
CA GLU A 17 21.97 -17.20 -13.97
C GLU A 17 21.90 -18.40 -14.95
N ARG A 18 21.90 -18.15 -16.26
CA ARG A 18 21.90 -19.25 -17.26
C ARG A 18 23.27 -19.91 -17.51
N ARG A 19 24.38 -19.29 -17.08
CA ARG A 19 25.72 -19.86 -17.25
C ARG A 19 26.17 -20.74 -16.09
N SER A 20 25.52 -20.68 -14.95
CA SER A 20 25.86 -21.44 -13.75
C SER A 20 25.30 -22.87 -13.72
N SER A 21 24.42 -23.26 -14.65
CA SER A 21 23.74 -24.57 -14.61
C SER A 21 24.26 -25.61 -15.62
N GLN A 22 25.28 -25.29 -16.40
CA GLN A 22 25.75 -26.19 -17.43
C GLN A 22 27.13 -26.83 -17.21
N ASP A 23 27.86 -26.49 -16.14
CA ASP A 23 29.24 -26.98 -15.95
C ASP A 23 29.41 -28.05 -14.86
N PHE A 24 28.37 -28.81 -14.52
CA PHE A 24 28.48 -29.87 -13.50
C PHE A 24 28.13 -31.26 -14.00
N CYS A 25 28.58 -31.59 -15.21
CA CYS A 25 28.57 -32.98 -15.69
C CYS A 25 29.62 -33.19 -16.74
N THR A 26 30.90 -33.26 -16.37
CA THR A 26 31.94 -34.07 -17.11
C THR A 26 33.23 -34.03 -16.33
N ASP A 27 33.45 -34.93 -15.39
CA ASP A 27 34.78 -35.48 -15.13
C ASP A 27 34.62 -36.88 -14.49
N GLY A 28 34.09 -37.78 -15.31
CA GLY A 28 34.18 -39.21 -15.04
C GLY A 28 35.58 -39.68 -15.35
N ARG A 29 36.52 -39.52 -14.45
CA ARG A 29 37.80 -40.23 -14.59
C ARG A 29 37.59 -41.69 -14.20
N PHE A 30 37.53 -42.49 -15.24
CA PHE A 30 37.73 -43.93 -15.19
C PHE A 30 39.05 -44.24 -14.50
N PHE A 31 39.01 -44.79 -13.32
CA PHE A 31 40.15 -45.48 -12.74
C PHE A 31 40.33 -46.80 -13.48
N SER A 32 41.34 -46.81 -14.34
CA SER A 32 41.81 -47.98 -15.05
C SER A 32 42.21 -49.06 -14.02
N ARG A 33 41.55 -50.19 -14.13
CA ARG A 33 41.82 -51.40 -13.38
C ARG A 33 43.19 -51.94 -13.87
N GLN A 34 44.28 -51.64 -13.13
CA GLN A 34 45.54 -52.27 -13.35
C GLN A 34 45.39 -53.72 -12.93
N THR A 35 45.48 -54.60 -13.95
CA THR A 35 45.63 -56.01 -13.80
C THR A 35 47.06 -56.29 -13.32
N PHE A 36 47.20 -56.62 -12.07
CA PHE A 36 48.45 -57.14 -11.51
C PHE A 36 48.72 -58.55 -12.14
N GLY A 37 49.84 -58.63 -12.76
CA GLY A 37 50.33 -59.88 -13.42
C GLY A 37 50.49 -61.01 -12.41
N LYS A 38 50.12 -62.16 -12.87
CA LYS A 38 50.40 -63.46 -12.25
C LYS A 38 51.91 -63.67 -12.19
N GLY A 39 52.44 -63.95 -11.00
CA GLY A 39 53.74 -64.56 -10.91
C GLY A 39 54.61 -64.12 -9.74
N ALA A 40 54.21 -64.43 -8.51
CA ALA A 40 55.19 -64.67 -7.45
C ALA A 40 54.69 -65.88 -6.63
N LYS A 41 55.45 -66.98 -6.71
CA LYS A 41 55.23 -68.14 -5.86
C LYS A 41 55.40 -67.74 -4.44
N ALA A 42 54.29 -67.77 -3.68
CA ALA A 42 54.31 -67.65 -2.23
C ALA A 42 55.09 -68.81 -1.64
N LYS A 43 56.27 -68.56 -1.09
CA LYS A 43 56.89 -69.48 -0.16
C LYS A 43 55.98 -69.64 1.04
N ASP A 44 55.53 -70.87 1.26
CA ASP A 44 54.77 -71.23 2.50
C ASP A 44 55.64 -70.88 3.74
N LEU A 45 55.30 -69.73 4.32
CA LEU A 45 55.67 -69.49 5.68
C LEU A 45 54.62 -70.22 6.54
N GLN A 46 54.94 -71.42 7.00
CA GLN A 46 54.14 -72.09 8.06
C GLN A 46 54.29 -71.32 9.33
N ILE A 47 53.42 -70.42 9.58
CA ILE A 47 53.19 -69.75 10.90
C ILE A 47 52.48 -70.79 11.75
N PRO A 48 52.94 -71.09 13.00
CA PRO A 48 52.25 -72.01 13.87
C PRO A 48 50.81 -71.57 14.11
N ASN A 49 49.88 -72.49 13.95
CA ASN A 49 48.45 -72.23 13.99
C ASN A 49 47.92 -71.63 15.32
N SER A 50 48.75 -71.61 16.35
CA SER A 50 48.38 -71.06 17.69
C SER A 50 48.60 -69.55 17.83
N GLU A 51 49.45 -68.92 16.98
CA GLU A 51 49.72 -67.49 17.05
C GLU A 51 48.98 -66.69 15.98
N ALA A 52 48.53 -67.37 14.91
CA ALA A 52 47.83 -66.74 13.81
C ALA A 52 46.39 -66.30 14.15
N THR A 53 45.71 -67.00 15.04
CA THR A 53 44.33 -66.72 15.39
C THR A 53 44.15 -65.44 16.23
N PRO A 54 44.97 -65.10 17.26
CA PRO A 54 44.85 -63.84 17.97
C PRO A 54 45.19 -62.64 17.11
N LEU A 55 46.20 -62.74 16.22
CA LEU A 55 46.53 -61.67 15.27
C LEU A 55 45.45 -61.40 14.23
N LEU A 56 44.75 -62.41 13.78
CA LEU A 56 43.59 -62.25 12.88
C LEU A 56 42.39 -61.58 13.59
N ILE A 57 42.17 -61.89 14.85
CA ILE A 57 41.12 -61.27 15.65
C ILE A 57 41.45 -59.77 15.88
N GLU A 58 42.68 -59.45 16.19
CA GLU A 58 43.15 -58.08 16.41
C GLU A 58 43.09 -57.27 15.08
N LEU A 59 43.48 -57.86 13.97
CA LEU A 59 43.41 -57.22 12.64
C LEU A 59 41.95 -56.95 12.24
N ASN A 60 41.01 -57.84 12.49
CA ASN A 60 39.62 -57.64 12.24
C ASN A 60 39.02 -56.55 13.16
N TYR A 61 39.43 -56.51 14.45
CA TYR A 61 39.03 -55.46 15.35
C TYR A 61 39.50 -54.08 14.88
N LEU A 62 40.78 -53.94 14.51
CA LEU A 62 41.33 -52.69 13.98
C LEU A 62 40.66 -52.26 12.66
N ARG A 63 40.35 -53.21 11.78
CA ARG A 63 39.60 -52.94 10.53
C ARG A 63 38.19 -52.41 10.83
N ASN A 64 37.45 -53.04 11.74
CA ASN A 64 36.13 -52.59 12.15
C ASN A 64 36.18 -51.20 12.81
N GLN A 65 37.18 -50.90 13.62
CA GLN A 65 37.38 -49.57 14.21
C GLN A 65 37.66 -48.53 13.11
N SER A 66 38.50 -48.84 12.14
CA SER A 66 38.76 -47.96 10.97
C SER A 66 37.52 -47.68 10.14
N ASP A 67 36.70 -48.69 9.89
CA ASP A 67 35.44 -48.55 9.14
C ASP A 67 34.42 -47.69 9.90
N ILE A 68 34.32 -47.83 11.23
CA ILE A 68 33.49 -47.00 12.11
C ILE A 68 33.97 -45.54 12.09
N ILE A 69 35.27 -45.30 12.16
CA ILE A 69 35.85 -43.94 12.12
C ILE A 69 35.55 -43.30 10.75
N ARG A 70 35.74 -44.04 9.64
CA ARG A 70 35.42 -43.56 8.32
C ARG A 70 33.95 -43.20 8.15
N ALA A 71 33.05 -44.08 8.54
CA ALA A 71 31.61 -43.84 8.53
C ALA A 71 31.21 -42.61 9.37
N LYS A 72 31.85 -42.41 10.51
CA LYS A 72 31.61 -41.22 11.35
C LYS A 72 32.08 -39.94 10.70
N LEU A 73 33.22 -39.96 10.00
CA LEU A 73 33.74 -38.81 9.26
C LEU A 73 32.82 -38.44 8.07
N GLU A 74 32.38 -39.45 7.29
CA GLU A 74 31.46 -39.30 6.20
C GLU A 74 30.10 -38.74 6.68
N ALA A 75 29.55 -39.24 7.78
CA ALA A 75 28.34 -38.75 8.38
C ALA A 75 28.49 -37.28 8.87
N LYS A 76 29.63 -36.91 9.45
CA LYS A 76 29.90 -35.52 9.81
C LYS A 76 29.98 -34.59 8.61
N ALA A 77 30.64 -35.01 7.54
CA ALA A 77 30.73 -34.23 6.31
C ALA A 77 29.34 -34.06 5.67
N ALA A 78 28.54 -35.12 5.61
CA ALA A 78 27.18 -35.07 5.10
C ALA A 78 26.28 -34.15 5.93
N LEU A 79 26.42 -34.16 7.27
CA LEU A 79 25.69 -33.27 8.15
C LEU A 79 26.09 -31.81 7.95
N ALA A 80 27.39 -31.53 7.81
CA ALA A 80 27.91 -30.20 7.55
C ALA A 80 27.36 -29.64 6.23
N ASN A 81 27.36 -30.46 5.16
CA ASN A 81 26.78 -30.08 3.88
C ASN A 81 25.28 -29.79 3.96
N LYS A 82 24.51 -30.67 4.63
CA LYS A 82 23.07 -30.44 4.85
C LYS A 82 22.80 -29.15 5.62
N ARG A 83 23.61 -28.83 6.63
CA ARG A 83 23.49 -27.56 7.38
C ARG A 83 23.76 -26.35 6.51
N SER A 84 24.80 -26.42 5.66
CA SER A 84 25.12 -25.35 4.69
C SER A 84 23.95 -25.11 3.72
N ILE A 85 23.43 -26.17 3.11
CA ILE A 85 22.26 -26.09 2.22
C ILE A 85 21.04 -25.52 2.95
N HIS A 86 20.81 -25.93 4.18
CA HIS A 86 19.69 -25.42 4.97
C HIS A 86 19.78 -23.91 5.21
N VAL A 87 20.95 -23.40 5.55
CA VAL A 87 21.19 -21.96 5.74
C VAL A 87 20.99 -21.19 4.43
N GLN A 88 21.48 -21.74 3.30
CA GLN A 88 21.27 -21.13 2.00
C GLN A 88 19.78 -21.03 1.65
N LEU A 89 19.04 -22.13 1.82
CA LEU A 89 17.59 -22.15 1.57
C LEU A 89 16.82 -21.19 2.47
N GLN A 90 17.20 -21.08 3.74
CA GLN A 90 16.58 -20.09 4.64
C GLN A 90 16.81 -18.66 4.14
N THR A 91 18.02 -18.36 3.67
CA THR A 91 18.35 -17.04 3.13
C THR A 91 17.53 -16.73 1.87
N GLU A 92 17.44 -17.70 0.94
CA GLU A 92 16.61 -17.55 -0.27
C GLU A 92 15.12 -17.35 0.04
N VAL A 93 14.59 -18.12 0.99
CA VAL A 93 13.18 -17.97 1.42
C VAL A 93 12.96 -16.56 2.01
N MET A 94 13.90 -16.05 2.80
CA MET A 94 13.79 -14.72 3.39
C MET A 94 13.85 -13.63 2.31
N GLN A 95 14.74 -13.76 1.33
CA GLN A 95 14.84 -12.81 0.20
C GLN A 95 13.57 -12.81 -0.66
N LYS A 96 13.05 -14.01 -1.00
CA LYS A 96 11.81 -14.13 -1.76
C LYS A 96 10.60 -13.56 -1.01
N LYS A 97 10.56 -13.74 0.31
CA LYS A 97 9.50 -13.16 1.15
C LYS A 97 9.56 -11.63 1.12
N THR A 98 10.74 -11.05 1.33
CA THR A 98 10.93 -9.57 1.28
C THR A 98 10.54 -8.98 -0.08
N LEU A 99 10.91 -9.66 -1.16
CA LEU A 99 10.53 -9.24 -2.52
C LEU A 99 9.00 -9.34 -2.73
N SER A 100 8.38 -10.43 -2.26
CA SER A 100 6.92 -10.60 -2.31
C SER A 100 6.19 -9.48 -1.58
N ASP A 101 6.62 -9.15 -0.36
CA ASP A 101 6.03 -8.08 0.46
C ASP A 101 6.18 -6.70 -0.23
N LEU A 102 7.33 -6.45 -0.84
CA LEU A 102 7.57 -5.23 -1.61
C LEU A 102 6.66 -5.12 -2.84
N LEU A 103 6.56 -6.21 -3.60
CA LEU A 103 5.69 -6.26 -4.79
C LEU A 103 4.21 -6.12 -4.43
N GLN A 104 3.77 -6.73 -3.33
CA GLN A 104 2.41 -6.59 -2.85
C GLN A 104 2.09 -5.14 -2.48
N LYS A 105 2.99 -4.47 -1.74
CA LYS A 105 2.85 -3.05 -1.41
C LYS A 105 2.79 -2.16 -2.66
N ARG A 106 3.62 -2.46 -3.67
CA ARG A 106 3.59 -1.73 -4.95
C ARG A 106 2.30 -1.95 -5.70
N LEU A 107 1.79 -3.19 -5.71
CA LEU A 107 0.49 -3.52 -6.31
C LEU A 107 -0.66 -2.73 -5.67
N GLU A 108 -0.70 -2.67 -4.34
CA GLU A 108 -1.72 -1.90 -3.60
C GLU A 108 -1.67 -0.40 -3.97
N THR A 109 -0.45 0.15 -4.06
CA THR A 109 -0.26 1.55 -4.51
C THR A 109 -0.81 1.77 -5.91
N LEU A 110 -0.42 0.91 -6.87
CA LEU A 110 -0.87 1.01 -8.26
C LEU A 110 -2.39 0.82 -8.42
N LEU A 111 -2.99 -0.07 -7.62
CA LEU A 111 -4.44 -0.25 -7.61
C LEU A 111 -5.17 1.00 -7.09
N THR A 112 -4.57 1.70 -6.14
CA THR A 112 -5.11 2.96 -5.60
C THR A 112 -4.98 4.08 -6.64
N GLU A 113 -3.83 4.21 -7.28
CA GLU A 113 -3.60 5.15 -8.37
C GLU A 113 -4.55 4.89 -9.55
N LYS A 114 -4.71 3.63 -9.96
CA LYS A 114 -5.65 3.23 -11.02
C LYS A 114 -7.08 3.65 -10.69
N ARG A 115 -7.54 3.42 -9.45
CA ARG A 115 -8.88 3.84 -9.02
C ARG A 115 -9.06 5.34 -9.09
N ASN A 116 -8.07 6.11 -8.65
CA ASN A 116 -8.09 7.57 -8.70
C ASN A 116 -8.12 8.08 -10.16
N ILE A 117 -7.31 7.51 -11.03
CA ILE A 117 -7.30 7.87 -12.46
C ILE A 117 -8.63 7.52 -13.12
N GLN A 118 -9.17 6.33 -12.84
CA GLN A 118 -10.47 5.92 -13.39
C GLN A 118 -11.60 6.83 -12.91
N PHE A 119 -11.60 7.20 -11.63
CA PHE A 119 -12.55 8.16 -11.06
C PHE A 119 -12.44 9.52 -11.74
N ASN A 120 -11.23 10.07 -11.88
CA ASN A 120 -11.00 11.34 -12.54
C ASN A 120 -11.40 11.29 -14.02
N LYS A 121 -11.09 10.20 -14.74
CA LYS A 121 -11.49 9.99 -16.13
C LYS A 121 -13.02 10.00 -16.28
N THR A 122 -13.72 9.21 -15.46
CA THR A 122 -15.18 9.15 -15.50
C THR A 122 -15.81 10.50 -15.13
N SER A 123 -15.23 11.20 -14.17
CA SER A 123 -15.66 12.56 -13.80
C SER A 123 -15.48 13.55 -14.97
N LEU A 124 -14.31 13.52 -15.63
CA LEU A 124 -14.07 14.36 -16.80
C LEU A 124 -15.01 14.03 -17.98
N GLU A 125 -15.19 12.76 -18.30
CA GLU A 125 -16.06 12.31 -19.40
C GLU A 125 -17.53 12.69 -19.14
N ASN A 126 -18.00 12.56 -17.91
CA ASN A 126 -19.37 12.90 -17.53
C ASN A 126 -19.59 14.40 -17.31
N SER A 127 -18.54 15.17 -17.01
CA SER A 127 -18.66 16.61 -16.75
C SER A 127 -18.60 17.47 -18.03
N CYS A 128 -18.34 16.88 -19.19
CA CYS A 128 -18.18 17.62 -20.43
C CYS A 128 -19.43 18.45 -20.75
N GLY A 129 -19.44 19.71 -20.32
CA GLY A 129 -20.52 20.67 -20.55
C GLY A 129 -21.72 20.58 -19.58
N ARG A 130 -21.75 19.66 -18.64
CA ARG A 130 -22.85 19.52 -17.67
C ARG A 130 -22.68 20.41 -16.43
N CYS A 131 -21.46 20.58 -15.98
CA CYS A 131 -21.12 21.51 -14.89
C CYS A 131 -20.50 22.80 -15.41
N PRO A 132 -20.53 23.90 -14.65
CA PRO A 132 -19.75 25.09 -14.94
C PRO A 132 -18.24 24.77 -15.05
N PRO A 133 -17.43 25.62 -15.71
CA PRO A 133 -15.98 25.45 -15.73
C PRO A 133 -15.41 25.30 -14.31
N GLU A 134 -14.43 24.42 -14.13
CA GLU A 134 -13.75 24.11 -12.85
C GLU A 134 -14.60 23.39 -11.79
N TRP A 135 -15.89 23.15 -12.07
CA TRP A 135 -16.75 22.37 -11.20
C TRP A 135 -16.65 20.87 -11.51
N LEU A 136 -16.69 20.05 -10.48
CA LEU A 136 -16.60 18.59 -10.57
C LEU A 136 -18.01 17.97 -10.59
N LEU A 137 -18.36 17.25 -11.64
CA LEU A 137 -19.57 16.41 -11.63
C LEU A 137 -19.30 15.15 -10.80
N LEU A 138 -19.99 15.01 -9.68
CA LEU A 138 -19.93 13.84 -8.82
C LEU A 138 -21.35 13.35 -8.58
N LYS A 139 -21.63 12.10 -8.98
CA LYS A 139 -22.99 11.53 -8.96
C LYS A 139 -24.00 12.42 -9.70
N SER A 140 -24.88 13.08 -8.96
CA SER A 140 -25.97 13.87 -9.50
C SER A 140 -25.77 15.38 -9.38
N SER A 141 -24.72 15.86 -8.74
CA SER A 141 -24.48 17.29 -8.49
C SER A 141 -23.10 17.74 -8.96
N CYS A 142 -22.98 19.03 -9.22
CA CYS A 142 -21.71 19.70 -9.53
C CYS A 142 -21.18 20.36 -8.26
N TYR A 143 -19.93 20.12 -7.94
CA TYR A 143 -19.27 20.68 -6.74
C TYR A 143 -18.06 21.52 -7.12
N TYR A 144 -17.89 22.62 -6.42
CA TYR A 144 -16.72 23.49 -6.52
C TYR A 144 -16.10 23.71 -5.14
N PHE A 145 -14.79 23.52 -5.04
CA PHE A 145 -14.01 23.80 -3.84
C PHE A 145 -13.25 25.09 -4.03
N SER A 146 -13.55 26.10 -3.22
CA SER A 146 -12.75 27.32 -3.29
C SER A 146 -11.31 27.05 -2.86
N HIS A 147 -10.36 27.49 -3.70
CA HIS A 147 -8.92 27.30 -3.49
C HIS A 147 -8.26 28.61 -3.04
N HIS A 148 -8.80 29.20 -2.00
CA HIS A 148 -8.16 30.38 -1.42
C HIS A 148 -7.00 29.97 -0.50
N ASP A 149 -5.92 30.77 -0.52
CA ASP A 149 -4.90 30.66 0.51
C ASP A 149 -5.48 31.06 1.86
N PHE A 150 -4.87 30.62 2.96
CA PHE A 150 -5.36 30.91 4.32
C PHE A 150 -5.63 32.40 4.58
N GLN A 151 -4.85 33.29 3.93
CA GLN A 151 -5.02 34.74 4.06
C GLN A 151 -6.13 35.32 3.20
N SER A 152 -6.69 34.54 2.26
CA SER A 152 -7.73 34.94 1.32
C SER A 152 -9.06 34.18 1.52
N GLY A 153 -9.18 33.39 2.57
CA GLY A 153 -10.43 32.77 2.99
C GLY A 153 -11.54 33.84 3.14
N LYS A 154 -12.78 33.44 2.96
CA LYS A 154 -13.96 34.32 3.08
C LYS A 154 -14.77 33.93 4.32
N ASN A 155 -15.48 34.89 4.90
CA ASN A 155 -16.51 34.60 5.88
C ASN A 155 -17.71 33.87 5.23
N TRP A 156 -18.62 33.35 6.02
CA TRP A 156 -19.73 32.55 5.52
C TRP A 156 -20.62 33.30 4.53
N PRO A 157 -21.13 34.57 4.83
CA PRO A 157 -21.93 35.31 3.87
C PRO A 157 -21.22 35.59 2.56
N ASP A 158 -19.94 35.96 2.60
CA ASP A 158 -19.15 36.25 1.40
C ASP A 158 -18.86 34.97 0.61
N SER A 159 -18.66 33.84 1.29
CA SER A 159 -18.50 32.51 0.66
C SER A 159 -19.78 32.09 -0.07
N ARG A 160 -20.95 32.32 0.56
CA ARG A 160 -22.24 32.06 -0.09
C ARG A 160 -22.45 32.94 -1.32
N ALA A 161 -22.18 34.24 -1.18
CA ALA A 161 -22.28 35.17 -2.30
C ALA A 161 -21.36 34.77 -3.47
N ASP A 162 -20.16 34.27 -3.16
CA ASP A 162 -19.21 33.76 -4.14
C ASP A 162 -19.78 32.53 -4.89
N CYS A 163 -20.32 31.55 -4.17
CA CYS A 163 -20.97 30.38 -4.77
C CYS A 163 -22.12 30.79 -5.70
N ILE A 164 -22.97 31.71 -5.25
CA ILE A 164 -24.10 32.23 -6.04
C ILE A 164 -23.60 32.93 -7.31
N SER A 165 -22.53 33.71 -7.22
CA SER A 165 -21.95 34.40 -8.39
C SER A 165 -21.42 33.43 -9.45
N GLN A 166 -21.06 32.24 -9.05
CA GLN A 166 -20.54 31.16 -9.91
C GLN A 166 -21.65 30.22 -10.42
N GLY A 167 -22.90 30.46 -10.04
CA GLY A 167 -24.07 29.71 -10.53
C GLY A 167 -24.47 28.51 -9.67
N GLY A 168 -24.09 28.50 -8.40
CA GLY A 168 -24.51 27.51 -7.40
C GLY A 168 -24.89 28.17 -6.07
N ASP A 169 -24.85 27.44 -4.98
CA ASP A 169 -24.95 27.93 -3.59
C ASP A 169 -24.00 27.09 -2.72
N LEU A 170 -23.91 27.39 -1.43
CA LEU A 170 -23.15 26.55 -0.51
C LEU A 170 -23.72 25.12 -0.45
N LEU A 171 -22.86 24.15 -0.23
CA LEU A 171 -23.21 22.73 -0.15
C LEU A 171 -24.34 22.47 0.86
N VAL A 172 -25.33 21.68 0.45
CA VAL A 172 -26.38 21.10 1.30
C VAL A 172 -26.15 19.58 1.32
N ILE A 173 -25.98 18.99 2.49
CA ILE A 173 -25.81 17.54 2.63
C ILE A 173 -27.17 16.92 2.93
N ASN A 174 -27.72 16.19 1.95
CA ASN A 174 -29.06 15.64 2.02
C ASN A 174 -29.12 14.23 2.61
N ASP A 175 -28.02 13.46 2.50
CA ASP A 175 -27.99 12.07 2.96
C ASP A 175 -26.58 11.59 3.37
N LEU A 176 -26.52 10.37 3.95
CA LEU A 176 -25.27 9.73 4.33
C LEU A 176 -24.33 9.47 3.14
N VAL A 177 -24.87 9.23 1.96
CA VAL A 177 -24.07 8.94 0.76
C VAL A 177 -23.33 10.18 0.30
N GLU A 178 -23.96 11.35 0.41
CA GLU A 178 -23.34 12.63 0.14
C GLU A 178 -22.32 13.03 1.20
N GLN A 179 -22.64 12.78 2.49
CA GLN A 179 -21.71 12.93 3.58
C GLN A 179 -20.40 12.11 3.36
N GLN A 180 -20.53 10.87 2.93
CA GLN A 180 -19.37 10.02 2.61
C GLN A 180 -18.61 10.52 1.38
N LEU A 181 -19.33 11.00 0.37
CA LEU A 181 -18.71 11.59 -0.82
C LEU A 181 -17.86 12.79 -0.44
N MET A 182 -18.39 13.67 0.41
CA MET A 182 -17.63 14.85 0.88
C MET A 182 -16.35 14.45 1.60
N MET A 183 -16.37 13.38 2.39
CA MET A 183 -15.18 12.87 3.05
C MET A 183 -14.13 12.34 2.05
N ASP A 184 -14.56 11.60 1.04
CA ASP A 184 -13.68 10.99 0.04
C ASP A 184 -12.93 12.04 -0.81
N ILE A 185 -13.61 13.15 -1.10
CA ILE A 185 -13.11 14.25 -1.93
C ILE A 185 -12.55 15.42 -1.12
N PHE A 186 -12.71 15.42 0.20
CA PHE A 186 -12.24 16.50 1.05
C PHE A 186 -10.74 16.76 0.83
N PRO A 187 -10.32 18.00 0.60
CA PRO A 187 -8.92 18.32 0.35
C PRO A 187 -8.05 17.87 1.52
N LYS A 188 -7.14 16.93 1.28
CA LYS A 188 -6.20 16.42 2.31
C LYS A 188 -5.09 17.42 2.65
N ARG A 189 -5.07 18.57 1.98
CA ARG A 189 -4.07 19.62 2.18
C ARG A 189 -4.37 20.39 3.45
N ARG A 190 -3.53 20.29 4.45
CA ARG A 190 -3.60 21.11 5.65
C ARG A 190 -3.01 22.49 5.35
N ILE A 191 -3.82 23.52 5.53
CA ILE A 191 -3.44 24.93 5.39
C ILE A 191 -2.88 25.44 6.72
N SER A 192 -3.37 24.92 7.85
CA SER A 192 -2.98 25.32 9.20
C SER A 192 -2.79 24.10 10.12
N ASN A 193 -1.97 24.26 11.16
CA ASN A 193 -1.84 23.28 12.25
C ASN A 193 -3.09 23.24 13.15
N MET A 194 -3.92 24.28 13.09
CA MET A 194 -5.20 24.33 13.83
C MET A 194 -6.28 23.66 12.99
N TRP A 195 -6.85 22.56 13.49
CA TRP A 195 -7.79 21.72 12.74
C TRP A 195 -9.02 22.49 12.23
N TRP A 196 -9.52 23.44 13.01
CA TRP A 196 -10.69 24.25 12.66
C TRP A 196 -10.45 25.29 11.55
N MET A 197 -9.20 25.64 11.29
CA MET A 197 -8.83 26.54 10.19
C MET A 197 -8.71 25.82 8.85
N ASN A 198 -8.72 24.50 8.85
CA ASN A 198 -8.70 23.68 7.63
C ASN A 198 -10.12 23.24 7.21
N GLY A 199 -11.13 23.92 7.73
CA GLY A 199 -12.51 23.62 7.40
C GLY A 199 -12.99 24.27 6.11
N LEU A 200 -14.17 23.83 5.69
CA LEU A 200 -14.87 24.34 4.52
C LEU A 200 -16.29 24.73 4.92
N TRP A 201 -16.71 25.97 4.61
CA TRP A 201 -18.07 26.40 4.83
C TRP A 201 -19.07 25.55 4.04
N ILE A 202 -20.19 25.23 4.70
CA ILE A 202 -21.36 24.57 4.12
C ILE A 202 -22.61 25.42 4.31
N GLY A 203 -23.68 25.06 3.64
CA GLY A 203 -24.93 25.81 3.66
C GLY A 203 -25.81 25.60 4.90
N LEU A 204 -25.24 25.39 6.08
CA LEU A 204 -25.94 25.10 7.33
C LEU A 204 -25.76 26.24 8.32
N THR A 205 -26.88 26.72 8.92
CA THR A 205 -26.84 27.83 9.87
C THR A 205 -27.99 27.79 10.87
N ASP A 206 -27.79 28.28 12.10
CA ASP A 206 -28.83 28.55 13.11
C ASP A 206 -28.95 30.04 13.45
N ALA A 207 -28.50 30.92 12.54
CA ALA A 207 -28.49 32.37 12.74
C ALA A 207 -29.89 32.99 12.96
N VAL A 208 -30.96 32.34 12.52
CA VAL A 208 -32.34 32.80 12.71
C VAL A 208 -32.87 32.41 14.10
N THR A 209 -32.60 31.16 14.50
CA THR A 209 -33.04 30.63 15.79
C THR A 209 -31.95 29.78 16.38
N GLU A 210 -31.30 30.25 17.43
CA GLU A 210 -30.21 29.56 18.13
C GLU A 210 -30.61 28.11 18.45
N GLY A 211 -29.75 27.16 18.06
CA GLY A 211 -29.95 25.73 18.25
C GLY A 211 -30.87 25.05 17.23
N THR A 212 -31.50 25.81 16.32
CA THR A 212 -32.31 25.29 15.23
C THR A 212 -31.51 25.41 13.94
N TRP A 213 -30.81 24.37 13.57
CA TRP A 213 -29.95 24.31 12.37
C TRP A 213 -30.80 24.16 11.12
N VAL A 214 -30.62 25.07 10.17
CA VAL A 214 -31.37 25.09 8.90
C VAL A 214 -30.41 25.20 7.74
N TRP A 215 -30.63 24.39 6.71
CA TRP A 215 -29.94 24.48 5.46
C TRP A 215 -30.39 25.68 4.64
N ILE A 216 -29.53 26.17 3.73
CA ILE A 216 -29.85 27.30 2.85
C ILE A 216 -31.06 27.05 1.92
N ASN A 217 -31.45 25.77 1.74
CA ASN A 217 -32.68 25.38 1.06
C ASN A 217 -33.93 25.39 1.93
N ASN A 218 -33.84 25.93 3.16
CA ASN A 218 -34.89 26.01 4.19
C ASN A 218 -35.31 24.65 4.79
N VAL A 219 -34.53 23.59 4.64
CA VAL A 219 -34.75 22.31 5.31
C VAL A 219 -34.10 22.35 6.70
N THR A 220 -34.86 22.02 7.74
CA THR A 220 -34.32 21.91 9.10
C THR A 220 -33.48 20.63 9.23
N GLU A 221 -32.29 20.77 9.80
CA GLU A 221 -31.43 19.65 10.08
C GLU A 221 -31.83 18.94 11.38
N GLU A 222 -32.27 17.72 11.27
CA GLU A 222 -32.67 16.90 12.41
C GLU A 222 -31.59 15.91 12.84
N GLN A 223 -30.56 15.71 12.02
CA GLN A 223 -29.50 14.73 12.27
C GLN A 223 -28.41 15.32 13.17
N THR A 224 -28.22 14.73 14.31
CA THR A 224 -27.15 15.14 15.25
C THR A 224 -25.87 14.35 15.10
N THR A 225 -25.87 13.31 14.26
CA THR A 225 -24.79 12.32 14.17
C THR A 225 -23.54 12.81 13.45
N TYR A 226 -23.64 13.85 12.63
CA TYR A 226 -22.53 14.37 11.85
C TYR A 226 -21.70 15.44 12.55
N TRP A 227 -22.19 15.95 13.68
CA TRP A 227 -21.46 16.87 14.51
C TRP A 227 -20.28 16.19 15.20
N LYS A 228 -19.15 16.86 15.20
CA LYS A 228 -17.99 16.48 16.00
C LYS A 228 -18.34 16.49 17.49
N ASP A 229 -17.69 15.64 18.29
CA ASP A 229 -17.86 15.60 19.73
C ASP A 229 -17.70 17.01 20.34
N GLY A 230 -18.69 17.42 21.12
CA GLY A 230 -18.77 18.75 21.71
C GLY A 230 -19.19 19.86 20.74
N GLN A 231 -19.70 19.51 19.55
CA GLN A 231 -20.29 20.43 18.59
C GLN A 231 -21.78 20.10 18.40
N PRO A 232 -22.63 21.04 17.98
CA PRO A 232 -22.35 22.47 17.87
C PRO A 232 -22.16 23.11 19.26
N VAL A 233 -21.29 24.12 19.34
CA VAL A 233 -21.19 24.91 20.58
C VAL A 233 -22.30 25.96 20.56
N GLY A 234 -23.23 25.86 21.50
CA GLY A 234 -24.28 26.84 21.66
C GLY A 234 -23.71 28.20 22.06
N ASN A 235 -23.68 29.11 21.11
CA ASN A 235 -23.18 30.48 21.31
C ASN A 235 -23.67 31.36 20.17
N GLN A 236 -24.38 32.43 20.49
CA GLN A 236 -24.94 33.39 19.52
C GLN A 236 -23.96 33.98 18.52
N SER A 237 -22.65 33.70 18.63
CA SER A 237 -21.64 34.13 17.67
C SER A 237 -21.18 33.03 16.71
N ARG A 238 -21.57 31.77 16.91
CA ARG A 238 -21.08 30.62 16.10
C ARG A 238 -22.22 29.91 15.37
N ASN A 239 -22.86 30.64 14.52
CA ASN A 239 -24.11 30.23 13.87
C ASN A 239 -23.93 29.67 12.45
N CYS A 240 -22.73 29.35 12.00
CA CYS A 240 -22.50 28.82 10.67
C CYS A 240 -21.74 27.51 10.70
N GLY A 241 -22.23 26.53 9.94
CA GLY A 241 -21.69 25.20 9.83
C GLY A 241 -20.51 25.10 8.86
N ALA A 242 -19.57 24.26 9.23
CA ALA A 242 -18.42 23.93 8.40
C ALA A 242 -18.07 22.45 8.50
N LEU A 243 -17.43 21.92 7.47
CA LEU A 243 -16.83 20.58 7.44
C LEU A 243 -15.36 20.66 7.79
N TYR A 244 -14.83 19.63 8.43
CA TYR A 244 -13.39 19.42 8.56
C TYR A 244 -12.99 17.98 8.22
N SER A 245 -11.74 17.78 7.86
CA SER A 245 -11.22 16.45 7.60
C SER A 245 -11.14 15.63 8.88
N SER A 246 -11.96 14.60 9.00
CA SER A 246 -11.98 13.66 10.12
C SER A 246 -11.65 12.25 9.66
N TYR A 247 -11.11 11.43 10.57
CA TYR A 247 -11.01 9.97 10.37
C TYR A 247 -12.35 9.26 10.55
N ASN A 248 -13.29 9.90 11.23
CA ASN A 248 -14.66 9.41 11.41
C ASN A 248 -15.58 10.13 10.43
N THR A 249 -16.11 9.41 9.45
CA THR A 249 -17.02 9.92 8.41
C THR A 249 -18.28 10.58 8.96
N LEU A 250 -18.72 10.14 10.13
CA LEU A 250 -19.95 10.64 10.74
C LEU A 250 -19.75 11.90 11.59
N GLN A 251 -18.51 12.28 11.90
CA GLN A 251 -18.23 13.40 12.79
C GLN A 251 -17.35 14.45 12.11
N MET A 252 -17.88 15.08 11.09
CA MET A 252 -17.15 16.07 10.28
C MET A 252 -17.65 17.50 10.46
N TRP A 253 -18.79 17.71 11.14
CA TRP A 253 -19.38 19.04 11.25
C TRP A 253 -18.94 19.76 12.52
N TYR A 254 -18.77 21.05 12.42
CA TYR A 254 -18.54 21.96 13.53
C TYR A 254 -19.07 23.34 13.18
N ASN A 255 -19.34 24.17 14.19
CA ASN A 255 -19.86 25.51 13.99
C ASN A 255 -18.83 26.60 14.30
N ARG A 256 -18.91 27.71 13.58
CA ARG A 256 -18.02 28.87 13.69
C ARG A 256 -18.73 30.18 13.54
N ASN A 257 -18.01 31.29 13.85
CA ASN A 257 -18.52 32.62 13.67
C ASN A 257 -18.69 32.97 12.19
N CYS A 258 -19.93 33.24 11.80
CA CYS A 258 -20.29 33.49 10.40
C CYS A 258 -19.55 34.69 9.78
N ARG A 259 -19.17 35.70 10.57
CA ARG A 259 -18.59 36.95 10.07
C ARG A 259 -17.11 37.10 10.33
N GLU A 260 -16.62 36.58 11.44
CA GLU A 260 -15.22 36.76 11.85
C GLU A 260 -14.29 35.69 11.34
N ASP A 261 -14.78 34.43 11.25
CA ASP A 261 -13.97 33.34 10.77
C ASP A 261 -13.90 33.33 9.24
N GLN A 262 -12.69 33.11 8.72
CA GLN A 262 -12.43 33.05 7.27
C GLN A 262 -11.93 31.67 6.91
N MET A 263 -12.59 31.02 5.97
CA MET A 263 -12.27 29.67 5.49
C MET A 263 -12.58 29.54 4.00
N ASN A 264 -12.15 28.43 3.43
CA ASN A 264 -12.61 27.98 2.13
C ASN A 264 -14.06 27.48 2.22
N SER A 265 -14.70 27.25 1.09
CA SER A 265 -16.08 26.80 1.00
C SER A 265 -16.25 25.68 -0.01
N ILE A 266 -17.37 24.97 0.10
CA ILE A 266 -17.84 24.05 -0.93
C ILE A 266 -19.13 24.61 -1.48
N CYS A 267 -19.16 24.79 -2.81
CA CYS A 267 -20.36 25.16 -3.53
C CYS A 267 -20.97 23.93 -4.23
N GLU A 268 -22.26 23.93 -4.40
CA GLU A 268 -23.03 22.90 -5.09
C GLU A 268 -23.99 23.54 -6.10
N THR A 269 -24.23 22.86 -7.22
CA THR A 269 -25.30 23.20 -8.18
C THR A 269 -25.75 21.95 -8.92
N GLU A 270 -26.99 21.98 -9.42
CA GLU A 270 -27.49 20.92 -10.29
C GLU A 270 -26.77 20.92 -11.64
N PRO A 271 -26.46 19.74 -12.19
CA PRO A 271 -25.88 19.65 -13.53
C PRO A 271 -26.87 20.14 -14.57
N ARG A 272 -26.39 20.86 -15.56
CA ARG A 272 -27.19 21.20 -16.73
C ARG A 272 -27.62 19.92 -17.46
N GLU A 273 -28.84 19.91 -17.98
CA GLU A 273 -29.27 18.81 -18.84
C GLU A 273 -28.28 18.61 -19.99
N ALA A 274 -27.97 17.35 -20.27
CA ALA A 274 -27.14 17.03 -21.44
C ALA A 274 -27.81 17.62 -22.68
N ARG A 275 -27.26 18.68 -23.21
CA ARG A 275 -27.72 19.14 -24.55
C ARG A 275 -27.42 17.99 -25.49
N ASN A 276 -28.45 17.48 -26.12
CA ASN A 276 -28.29 16.57 -27.26
C ASN A 276 -27.46 17.33 -28.30
N LEU A 277 -26.16 17.06 -28.31
CA LEU A 277 -25.27 17.47 -29.40
C LEU A 277 -25.59 16.50 -30.54
N LEU A 278 -26.65 16.85 -31.30
CA LEU A 278 -26.91 16.32 -32.62
C LEU A 278 -26.05 17.08 -33.64
#